data_41c5a670c8496e3df84c670fae81630c
#
_entry.id   41c5a670c8496e3df84c670fae81630c
#
_cell.length_a   1.000
_cell.length_b   1.000
_cell.length_c   1.000
_cell.angle_alpha   90.00
_cell.angle_beta   90.00
_cell.angle_gamma   90.00
#
_symmetry.space_group_name_H-M   'P 1'
#
loop_
_entity.id
_entity.type
_entity.pdbx_description
1 polymer ?
#
loop_
_entity_poly.entity_id
_entity_poly.type
_entity_poly.pdbx_seq_one_letter_code
_entity_poly.pdbx_strand_id
1 'polypeptide(L)'
;MANYLNRPSIFEIATAFEDGKNGEIKQKTKTNVVVNTTRIGYGKKSTVSKFIAMAYDETGNKVDSIKGYFLEPETDYNRAKVKNSDTSIAQGHYKVIPKTKLEERINTERRKRGETDIQLTYQWYVDSVPGRSGIAIHTGNYGKDTEGCFLPGENYSYDKETETYNVWESKKKAKELFDFFDNYGHNGIKINVDSE
;
A
#
# COMPACT_ATOMS: atom_id res chain seq x y z
N MET A 1 6.06 -35.45 -33.12
CA MET A 1 5.72 -34.08 -32.69
C MET A 1 5.39 -34.14 -31.21
N ALA A 2 6.28 -33.68 -30.34
CA ALA A 2 6.11 -33.75 -28.88
C ALA A 2 5.38 -32.48 -28.40
N ASN A 3 4.29 -32.70 -27.66
CA ASN A 3 3.47 -31.64 -27.06
C ASN A 3 4.24 -30.85 -26.01
N TYR A 4 4.56 -29.60 -26.30
CA TYR A 4 5.16 -28.60 -25.39
C TYR A 4 4.10 -27.74 -24.69
N LEU A 5 3.02 -28.32 -24.21
CA LEU A 5 2.01 -27.60 -23.45
C LEU A 5 1.84 -28.28 -22.07
N ASN A 6 2.39 -27.68 -21.06
CA ASN A 6 2.23 -27.80 -19.60
C ASN A 6 3.58 -27.93 -18.88
N ARG A 7 4.33 -26.84 -18.85
CA ARG A 7 5.31 -26.64 -17.79
C ARG A 7 4.67 -25.73 -16.75
N PRO A 8 4.54 -26.14 -15.47
CA PRO A 8 4.09 -25.24 -14.42
C PRO A 8 5.07 -24.07 -14.30
N SER A 9 4.55 -22.88 -13.97
CA SER A 9 5.38 -21.70 -13.77
C SER A 9 6.32 -21.92 -12.58
N ILE A 10 7.47 -21.23 -12.56
CA ILE A 10 8.45 -21.29 -11.45
C ILE A 10 7.78 -20.98 -10.09
N PHE A 11 6.69 -20.22 -10.09
CA PHE A 11 5.89 -19.92 -8.91
C PHE A 11 5.12 -21.12 -8.37
N GLU A 12 4.65 -22.02 -9.23
CA GLU A 12 3.95 -23.25 -8.81
C GLU A 12 4.91 -24.30 -8.25
N ILE A 13 6.18 -24.27 -8.67
CA ILE A 13 7.21 -25.20 -8.16
C ILE A 13 7.72 -24.78 -6.78
N ALA A 14 7.79 -23.47 -6.47
CA ALA A 14 8.28 -22.98 -5.19
C ALA A 14 7.36 -23.30 -4.01
N THR A 15 6.06 -23.48 -4.25
CA THR A 15 5.08 -23.83 -3.20
C THR A 15 5.01 -25.33 -2.90
N ALA A 16 5.66 -26.18 -3.70
CA ALA A 16 5.63 -27.63 -3.53
C ALA A 16 6.74 -28.20 -2.63
N PHE A 17 7.70 -27.38 -2.18
CA PHE A 17 8.89 -27.87 -1.45
C PHE A 17 8.89 -27.61 0.07
N GLU A 18 7.87 -26.97 0.66
CA GLU A 18 7.89 -26.64 2.09
C GLU A 18 7.08 -27.56 3.01
N ASP A 19 6.32 -28.53 2.52
CA ASP A 19 5.50 -29.38 3.38
C ASP A 19 5.76 -30.90 3.23
N GLY A 20 6.87 -31.34 3.80
CA GLY A 20 7.17 -32.75 4.04
C GLY A 20 6.58 -33.30 5.35
N LYS A 21 5.33 -32.99 5.71
CA LYS A 21 4.57 -33.69 6.76
C LYS A 21 3.07 -33.50 6.55
N ASN A 22 2.40 -34.59 6.12
CA ASN A 22 0.93 -34.79 6.18
C ASN A 22 0.10 -33.51 6.26
N GLY A 23 -0.02 -32.77 5.19
CA GLY A 23 -0.86 -31.60 5.09
C GLY A 23 -1.71 -31.70 3.84
N GLU A 24 -3.02 -31.69 3.99
CA GLU A 24 -3.93 -31.30 2.92
C GLU A 24 -3.37 -30.03 2.29
N ILE A 25 -3.10 -30.03 0.97
CA ILE A 25 -2.81 -28.81 0.21
C ILE A 25 -4.06 -27.96 0.35
N LYS A 26 -4.10 -27.08 1.35
CA LYS A 26 -5.11 -26.02 1.41
C LYS A 26 -4.87 -25.16 0.18
N GLN A 27 -5.71 -25.33 -0.84
CA GLN A 27 -5.77 -24.38 -1.95
C GLN A 27 -5.87 -23.00 -1.32
N LYS A 28 -4.85 -22.17 -1.55
CA LYS A 28 -4.84 -20.81 -1.03
C LYS A 28 -6.03 -20.09 -1.67
N THR A 29 -7.06 -19.83 -0.88
CA THR A 29 -8.30 -19.20 -1.34
C THR A 29 -7.93 -17.88 -2.02
N LYS A 30 -8.31 -17.70 -3.28
CA LYS A 30 -8.05 -16.46 -4.00
C LYS A 30 -8.84 -15.34 -3.34
N THR A 31 -8.15 -14.38 -2.79
CA THR A 31 -8.73 -13.23 -2.08
C THR A 31 -8.37 -11.93 -2.78
N ASN A 32 -9.20 -10.91 -2.61
CA ASN A 32 -8.92 -9.54 -3.02
C ASN A 32 -9.05 -8.59 -1.83
N VAL A 33 -8.38 -7.45 -1.89
CA VAL A 33 -8.41 -6.43 -0.85
C VAL A 33 -9.03 -5.13 -1.36
N VAL A 34 -9.91 -4.56 -0.54
CA VAL A 34 -10.45 -3.22 -0.75
C VAL A 34 -10.07 -2.35 0.44
N VAL A 35 -9.34 -1.28 0.19
CA VAL A 35 -8.99 -0.25 1.18
C VAL A 35 -9.95 0.91 0.99
N ASN A 36 -10.85 1.14 1.93
CA ASN A 36 -11.67 2.32 1.95
C ASN A 36 -11.01 3.37 2.83
N THR A 37 -10.76 4.54 2.28
CA THR A 37 -10.15 5.66 3.02
C THR A 37 -11.04 6.89 2.92
N THR A 38 -11.25 7.54 4.07
CA THR A 38 -12.08 8.74 4.20
C THR A 38 -11.26 9.83 4.88
N ARG A 39 -11.16 11.00 4.24
CA ARG A 39 -10.48 12.17 4.80
C ARG A 39 -11.31 12.76 5.93
N ILE A 40 -10.70 12.90 7.10
CA ILE A 40 -11.37 13.33 8.35
C ILE A 40 -10.78 14.61 8.94
N GLY A 41 -9.66 15.08 8.42
CA GLY A 41 -9.02 16.31 8.90
C GLY A 41 -8.13 16.95 7.85
N TYR A 42 -8.28 18.26 7.70
CA TYR A 42 -7.59 19.08 6.69
C TYR A 42 -6.75 20.14 7.41
N GLY A 43 -5.44 20.04 7.30
CA GLY A 43 -4.46 20.99 7.83
C GLY A 43 -3.76 21.76 6.73
N LYS A 44 -2.93 22.76 7.10
CA LYS A 44 -2.23 23.63 6.14
C LYS A 44 -1.25 22.88 5.23
N LYS A 45 -0.64 21.79 5.70
CA LYS A 45 0.39 21.03 4.97
C LYS A 45 0.15 19.53 4.99
N SER A 46 -0.98 19.12 5.53
CA SER A 46 -1.28 17.69 5.67
C SER A 46 -2.77 17.45 5.81
N THR A 47 -3.21 16.33 5.31
CA THR A 47 -4.56 15.81 5.40
C THR A 47 -4.50 14.46 6.09
N VAL A 48 -5.34 14.21 7.07
CA VAL A 48 -5.44 12.91 7.72
C VAL A 48 -6.72 12.20 7.27
N SER A 49 -6.58 10.91 6.97
CA SER A 49 -7.67 10.02 6.59
C SER A 49 -7.74 8.85 7.56
N LYS A 50 -8.93 8.33 7.81
CA LYS A 50 -9.09 6.98 8.38
C LYS A 50 -9.15 5.97 7.24
N PHE A 51 -8.60 4.77 7.44
CA PHE A 51 -8.78 3.69 6.48
C PHE A 51 -9.24 2.39 7.15
N ILE A 52 -9.94 1.57 6.36
CA ILE A 52 -10.23 0.18 6.67
C ILE A 52 -9.86 -0.62 5.41
N ALA A 53 -8.90 -1.54 5.56
CA ALA A 53 -8.59 -2.53 4.53
C ALA A 53 -9.34 -3.83 4.85
N MET A 54 -10.10 -4.33 3.90
CA MET A 54 -10.94 -5.52 4.03
C MET A 54 -10.56 -6.55 2.96
N ALA A 55 -10.36 -7.78 3.38
CA ALA A 55 -10.14 -8.91 2.50
C ALA A 55 -11.44 -9.66 2.27
N TYR A 56 -11.66 -10.06 1.01
CA TYR A 56 -12.84 -10.82 0.58
C TYR A 56 -12.42 -12.07 -0.16
N ASP A 57 -13.11 -13.17 0.09
CA ASP A 57 -12.96 -14.40 -0.68
C ASP A 57 -13.65 -14.32 -2.07
N GLU A 58 -13.54 -15.40 -2.85
CA GLU A 58 -14.14 -15.49 -4.19
C GLU A 58 -15.66 -15.41 -4.20
N THR A 59 -16.31 -15.67 -3.07
CA THR A 59 -17.77 -15.59 -2.91
C THR A 59 -18.23 -14.22 -2.43
N GLY A 60 -17.28 -13.31 -2.16
CA GLY A 60 -17.56 -11.94 -1.68
C GLY A 60 -17.74 -11.83 -0.17
N ASN A 61 -17.46 -12.89 0.60
CA ASN A 61 -17.51 -12.81 2.04
C ASN A 61 -16.23 -12.13 2.58
N LYS A 62 -16.41 -11.25 3.56
CA LYS A 62 -15.28 -10.65 4.27
C LYS A 62 -14.60 -11.71 5.15
N VAL A 63 -13.30 -11.93 4.93
CA VAL A 63 -12.50 -12.92 5.67
C VAL A 63 -11.60 -12.29 6.72
N ASP A 64 -11.18 -11.03 6.51
CA ASP A 64 -10.33 -10.31 7.47
C ASP A 64 -10.40 -8.80 7.26
N SER A 65 -9.92 -8.01 8.23
CA SER A 65 -9.82 -6.55 8.08
C SER A 65 -8.84 -5.94 9.06
N ILE A 66 -8.15 -4.90 8.60
CA ILE A 66 -7.33 -4.02 9.46
C ILE A 66 -7.75 -2.57 9.27
N LYS A 67 -7.41 -1.73 10.25
CA LYS A 67 -7.73 -0.29 10.24
C LYS A 67 -6.54 0.54 10.68
N GLY A 68 -6.57 1.81 10.34
CA GLY A 68 -5.55 2.78 10.71
C GLY A 68 -5.83 4.14 10.11
N TYR A 69 -4.79 4.95 10.04
CA TYR A 69 -4.85 6.29 9.47
C TYR A 69 -3.84 6.41 8.35
N PHE A 70 -4.15 7.26 7.35
CA PHE A 70 -3.18 7.75 6.39
C PHE A 70 -2.95 9.24 6.60
N LEU A 71 -1.70 9.66 6.48
CA LEU A 71 -1.34 11.04 6.26
C LEU A 71 -1.04 11.22 4.78
N GLU A 72 -1.61 12.26 4.20
CA GLU A 72 -1.36 12.74 2.84
C GLU A 72 -0.85 14.19 2.95
N PRO A 73 -0.29 14.80 1.90
CA PRO A 73 -0.07 16.25 1.85
C PRO A 73 -1.38 17.02 1.99
N GLU A 74 -1.31 18.32 1.99
CA GLU A 74 -2.52 19.17 1.97
C GLU A 74 -3.45 18.79 0.82
N THR A 75 -4.75 18.92 1.05
CA THR A 75 -5.76 18.72 0.02
C THR A 75 -6.06 20.04 -0.69
N ASP A 76 -5.75 20.09 -1.97
CA ASP A 76 -6.17 21.17 -2.88
C ASP A 76 -6.86 20.54 -4.09
N TYR A 77 -8.18 20.61 -4.10
CA TYR A 77 -9.01 20.01 -5.16
C TYR A 77 -8.68 20.57 -6.56
N ASN A 78 -8.22 21.81 -6.67
CA ASN A 78 -7.85 22.42 -7.95
C ASN A 78 -6.51 21.87 -8.45
N ARG A 79 -5.60 21.53 -7.53
CA ARG A 79 -4.25 21.03 -7.83
C ARG A 79 -4.13 19.51 -7.80
N ALA A 80 -5.08 18.79 -7.23
CA ALA A 80 -5.00 17.33 -7.06
C ALA A 80 -4.82 16.56 -8.39
N LYS A 81 -5.26 17.12 -9.51
CA LYS A 81 -5.10 16.57 -10.88
C LYS A 81 -3.98 17.23 -11.67
N VAL A 82 -3.31 18.23 -11.12
CA VAL A 82 -2.20 18.93 -11.79
C VAL A 82 -0.98 18.00 -11.79
N LYS A 83 -0.33 17.90 -12.94
CA LYS A 83 0.88 17.08 -13.10
C LYS A 83 1.97 17.54 -12.12
N ASN A 84 2.55 16.58 -11.40
CA ASN A 84 3.61 16.79 -10.41
C ASN A 84 3.24 17.79 -9.28
N SER A 85 1.96 17.88 -8.90
CA SER A 85 1.59 18.64 -7.71
C SER A 85 2.01 17.89 -6.45
N ASP A 86 2.33 18.62 -5.41
CA ASP A 86 2.72 18.14 -4.09
C ASP A 86 1.54 18.01 -3.11
N THR A 87 0.32 17.95 -3.64
CA THR A 87 -0.91 17.81 -2.89
C THR A 87 -1.36 16.35 -2.80
N SER A 88 -2.36 16.06 -1.98
CA SER A 88 -3.04 14.77 -1.97
C SER A 88 -3.64 14.44 -3.34
N ILE A 89 -3.84 13.16 -3.63
CA ILE A 89 -4.45 12.74 -4.90
C ILE A 89 -5.95 13.06 -4.94
N ALA A 90 -6.53 13.09 -6.13
CA ALA A 90 -7.98 13.28 -6.28
C ALA A 90 -8.76 12.13 -5.64
N GLN A 91 -10.00 12.39 -5.26
CA GLN A 91 -10.95 11.34 -4.90
C GLN A 91 -11.14 10.37 -6.07
N GLY A 92 -11.36 9.10 -5.77
CA GLY A 92 -11.56 8.10 -6.80
C GLY A 92 -11.22 6.68 -6.35
N HIS A 93 -11.25 5.79 -7.32
CA HIS A 93 -10.95 4.38 -7.15
C HIS A 93 -9.68 4.02 -7.91
N TYR A 94 -8.69 3.51 -7.21
CA TYR A 94 -7.38 3.23 -7.77
C TYR A 94 -6.97 1.78 -7.52
N LYS A 95 -6.10 1.24 -8.38
CA LYS A 95 -5.43 -0.03 -8.12
C LYS A 95 -4.22 0.19 -7.24
N VAL A 96 -3.91 -0.79 -6.39
CA VAL A 96 -2.66 -0.84 -5.63
C VAL A 96 -1.85 -2.01 -6.15
N ILE A 97 -0.61 -1.75 -6.55
CA ILE A 97 0.27 -2.73 -7.18
C ILE A 97 1.65 -2.74 -6.52
N PRO A 98 2.32 -3.91 -6.41
CA PRO A 98 3.71 -3.98 -5.97
C PRO A 98 4.63 -3.49 -7.10
N LYS A 99 5.65 -2.70 -6.77
CA LYS A 99 6.70 -2.30 -7.73
C LYS A 99 8.03 -3.01 -7.44
N THR A 100 8.08 -4.29 -7.64
CA THR A 100 9.25 -5.14 -7.39
C THR A 100 10.53 -4.67 -8.09
N LYS A 101 10.44 -4.24 -9.37
CA LYS A 101 11.62 -3.85 -10.16
C LYS A 101 12.29 -2.55 -9.70
N LEU A 102 11.53 -1.57 -9.20
CA LEU A 102 12.11 -0.33 -8.69
C LEU A 102 12.81 -0.57 -7.35
N GLU A 103 12.25 -1.44 -6.54
CA GLU A 103 12.82 -1.83 -5.24
C GLU A 103 14.12 -2.60 -5.39
N GLU A 104 14.21 -3.55 -6.32
CA GLU A 104 15.46 -4.24 -6.60
C GLU A 104 16.58 -3.27 -6.95
N ARG A 105 16.30 -2.23 -7.75
CA ARG A 105 17.28 -1.20 -8.11
C ARG A 105 17.69 -0.38 -6.89
N ILE A 106 16.72 0.11 -6.11
CA ILE A 106 16.99 0.92 -4.89
C ILE A 106 17.78 0.09 -3.88
N ASN A 107 17.39 -1.15 -3.62
CA ASN A 107 18.06 -2.03 -2.68
C ASN A 107 19.46 -2.42 -3.17
N THR A 108 19.66 -2.57 -4.47
CA THR A 108 20.98 -2.80 -5.07
C THR A 108 21.90 -1.60 -4.83
N GLU A 109 21.43 -0.37 -5.02
CA GLU A 109 22.22 0.84 -4.75
C GLU A 109 22.51 1.02 -3.27
N ARG A 110 21.56 0.69 -2.37
CA ARG A 110 21.79 0.71 -0.92
C ARG A 110 22.84 -0.31 -0.49
N ARG A 111 22.79 -1.54 -1.02
CA ARG A 111 23.82 -2.56 -0.76
C ARG A 111 25.20 -2.13 -1.24
N LYS A 112 25.32 -1.47 -2.40
CA LYS A 112 26.59 -0.91 -2.89
C LYS A 112 27.16 0.15 -1.96
N ARG A 113 26.33 0.87 -1.20
CA ARG A 113 26.75 1.83 -0.17
C ARG A 113 27.06 1.19 1.18
N GLY A 114 27.01 -0.15 1.28
CA GLY A 114 27.32 -0.88 2.52
C GLY A 114 26.20 -0.89 3.55
N GLU A 115 24.96 -0.53 3.17
CA GLU A 115 23.82 -0.62 4.07
C GLU A 115 23.43 -2.10 4.26
N THR A 116 23.58 -2.61 5.48
CA THR A 116 23.30 -4.03 5.81
C THR A 116 21.87 -4.25 6.34
N ASP A 117 21.29 -3.24 6.97
CA ASP A 117 19.91 -3.29 7.48
C ASP A 117 18.94 -2.69 6.44
N ILE A 118 18.92 -3.32 5.27
CA ILE A 118 17.96 -2.98 4.24
C ILE A 118 16.65 -3.69 4.63
N GLN A 119 15.87 -3.04 5.48
CA GLN A 119 14.45 -3.39 5.58
C GLN A 119 13.87 -3.15 4.21
N LEU A 120 13.42 -4.22 3.58
CA LEU A 120 12.64 -4.16 2.35
C LEU A 120 11.45 -3.26 2.62
N THR A 121 11.57 -1.99 2.30
CA THR A 121 10.43 -1.10 2.24
C THR A 121 9.67 -1.50 0.98
N TYR A 122 8.91 -2.58 1.08
CA TYR A 122 7.89 -2.89 0.11
C TYR A 122 7.06 -1.63 -0.05
N GLN A 123 7.23 -0.99 -1.17
CA GLN A 123 6.37 0.12 -1.52
C GLN A 123 5.27 -0.44 -2.40
N TRP A 124 4.07 -0.32 -1.93
CA TRP A 124 2.90 -0.53 -2.72
C TRP A 124 2.54 0.79 -3.39
N TYR A 125 2.27 0.75 -4.69
CA TYR A 125 2.00 1.94 -5.48
C TYR A 125 0.53 2.04 -5.82
N VAL A 126 0.00 3.25 -5.73
CA VAL A 126 -1.32 3.59 -6.23
C VAL A 126 -1.19 3.89 -7.72
N ASP A 127 -1.71 2.98 -8.54
CA ASP A 127 -1.55 3.03 -9.99
C ASP A 127 -2.62 3.89 -10.68
N SER A 128 -2.25 4.41 -11.84
CA SER A 128 -3.16 5.14 -12.74
C SER A 128 -3.81 6.40 -12.11
N VAL A 129 -3.09 7.07 -11.21
CA VAL A 129 -3.55 8.36 -10.68
C VAL A 129 -3.45 9.43 -11.77
N PRO A 130 -4.55 10.11 -12.14
CA PRO A 130 -4.54 11.10 -13.20
C PRO A 130 -3.52 12.21 -12.96
N GLY A 131 -2.65 12.44 -13.95
CA GLY A 131 -1.60 13.49 -13.90
C GLY A 131 -0.45 13.22 -12.92
N ARG A 132 -0.42 12.08 -12.25
CA ARG A 132 0.56 11.74 -11.21
C ARG A 132 1.22 10.40 -11.48
N SER A 133 2.48 10.29 -11.10
CA SER A 133 3.23 9.03 -11.13
C SER A 133 4.00 8.86 -9.84
N GLY A 134 4.27 7.61 -9.46
CA GLY A 134 5.07 7.32 -8.26
C GLY A 134 4.33 7.52 -6.93
N ILE A 135 3.01 7.64 -6.94
CA ILE A 135 2.22 7.66 -5.71
C ILE A 135 2.34 6.29 -5.01
N ALA A 136 2.81 6.31 -3.79
CA ALA A 136 3.11 5.09 -3.02
C ALA A 136 2.46 5.10 -1.64
N ILE A 137 2.39 3.94 -1.03
CA ILE A 137 2.15 3.79 0.40
C ILE A 137 3.52 3.50 1.03
N HIS A 138 4.01 4.37 1.89
CA HIS A 138 5.32 4.23 2.53
C HIS A 138 5.37 4.81 3.93
N THR A 139 6.47 4.58 4.65
CA THR A 139 6.63 5.08 6.02
C THR A 139 6.96 6.58 6.04
N GLY A 140 6.46 7.27 7.06
CA GLY A 140 6.67 8.68 7.35
C GLY A 140 5.66 9.15 8.38
N ASN A 141 5.96 10.22 9.08
CA ASN A 141 5.12 10.72 10.18
C ASN A 141 4.58 12.11 9.95
N TYR A 142 5.19 12.89 9.05
CA TYR A 142 4.92 14.31 8.87
C TYR A 142 4.53 14.62 7.43
N GLY A 143 3.77 15.68 7.20
CA GLY A 143 3.38 16.11 5.86
C GLY A 143 4.57 16.37 4.92
N LYS A 144 5.73 16.78 5.46
CA LYS A 144 6.99 16.96 4.69
C LYS A 144 7.62 15.65 4.19
N ASP A 145 7.19 14.50 4.71
CA ASP A 145 7.71 13.19 4.33
C ASP A 145 7.02 12.65 3.06
N THR A 146 6.11 13.42 2.48
CA THR A 146 5.32 12.98 1.31
C THR A 146 5.01 14.14 0.35
N GLU A 147 4.99 13.82 -0.94
CA GLU A 147 4.59 14.73 -2.04
C GLU A 147 3.37 14.18 -2.80
N GLY A 148 2.47 13.47 -2.10
CA GLY A 148 1.27 12.85 -2.67
C GLY A 148 1.05 11.40 -2.27
N CYS A 149 2.02 10.79 -1.60
CA CYS A 149 1.94 9.41 -1.12
C CYS A 149 1.12 9.30 0.16
N PHE A 150 0.73 8.08 0.50
CA PHE A 150 0.02 7.73 1.73
C PHE A 150 1.00 7.24 2.79
N LEU A 151 1.02 7.90 3.94
CA LEU A 151 1.83 7.50 5.10
C LEU A 151 0.92 6.81 6.13
N PRO A 152 0.98 5.49 6.27
CA PRO A 152 0.14 4.78 7.23
C PRO A 152 0.58 5.05 8.68
N GLY A 153 -0.39 5.12 9.60
CA GLY A 153 -0.15 5.28 11.02
C GLY A 153 -1.19 4.54 11.87
N GLU A 154 -0.79 4.17 13.07
CA GLU A 154 -1.67 3.57 14.08
C GLU A 154 -2.59 4.62 14.71
N ASN A 155 -2.04 5.82 14.91
CA ASN A 155 -2.69 6.96 15.52
C ASN A 155 -2.32 8.24 14.76
N TYR A 156 -3.04 9.32 15.05
CA TYR A 156 -2.72 10.64 14.56
C TYR A 156 -2.83 11.71 15.64
N SER A 157 -2.23 12.87 15.39
CA SER A 157 -2.40 14.06 16.22
C SER A 157 -2.54 15.31 15.35
N TYR A 158 -3.12 16.37 15.91
CA TYR A 158 -3.18 17.68 15.31
C TYR A 158 -2.32 18.65 16.12
N ASP A 159 -1.38 19.31 15.45
CA ASP A 159 -0.56 20.36 16.02
C ASP A 159 -1.24 21.71 15.74
N LYS A 160 -1.65 22.39 16.81
CA LYS A 160 -2.37 23.67 16.73
C LYS A 160 -1.47 24.86 16.30
N GLU A 161 -0.17 24.77 16.59
CA GLU A 161 0.77 25.86 16.28
C GLU A 161 1.08 25.88 14.78
N THR A 162 1.31 24.71 14.20
CA THR A 162 1.61 24.55 12.79
C THR A 162 0.36 24.30 11.93
N GLU A 163 -0.78 24.04 12.57
CA GLU A 163 -2.05 23.64 11.94
C GLU A 163 -1.88 22.44 11.01
N THR A 164 -1.10 21.44 11.46
CA THR A 164 -0.80 20.24 10.67
C THR A 164 -1.23 18.96 11.41
N TYR A 165 -1.59 17.94 10.64
CA TYR A 165 -1.76 16.58 11.13
C TYR A 165 -0.46 15.79 11.01
N ASN A 166 -0.24 14.88 11.92
CA ASN A 166 0.86 13.93 11.94
C ASN A 166 0.32 12.53 12.25
N VAL A 167 0.97 11.49 11.76
CA VAL A 167 0.67 10.10 12.12
C VAL A 167 1.80 9.49 12.93
N TRP A 168 1.48 8.49 13.76
CA TRP A 168 2.43 7.84 14.65
C TRP A 168 2.47 6.34 14.41
N GLU A 169 3.57 5.70 14.83
CA GLU A 169 3.82 4.27 14.62
C GLU A 169 3.76 3.86 13.13
N SER A 170 4.20 4.74 12.24
CA SER A 170 4.07 4.55 10.79
C SER A 170 4.78 3.28 10.29
N LYS A 171 5.97 2.97 10.80
CA LYS A 171 6.70 1.73 10.42
C LYS A 171 5.92 0.47 10.79
N LYS A 172 5.33 0.45 11.99
CA LYS A 172 4.52 -0.67 12.48
C LYS A 172 3.27 -0.86 11.62
N LYS A 173 2.53 0.24 11.39
CA LYS A 173 1.29 0.20 10.60
C LYS A 173 1.56 -0.11 9.12
N ALA A 174 2.65 0.40 8.55
CA ALA A 174 3.06 0.06 7.18
C ALA A 174 3.34 -1.44 7.05
N LYS A 175 4.10 -2.01 8.00
CA LYS A 175 4.37 -3.45 8.00
C LYS A 175 3.09 -4.27 8.08
N GLU A 176 2.19 -3.95 9.00
CA GLU A 176 0.90 -4.63 9.16
C GLU A 176 0.06 -4.56 7.88
N LEU A 177 -0.02 -3.39 7.24
CA LEU A 177 -0.75 -3.21 6.00
C LEU A 177 -0.14 -3.99 4.84
N PHE A 178 1.19 -4.03 4.74
CA PHE A 178 1.89 -4.76 3.68
C PHE A 178 1.78 -6.27 3.87
N ASP A 179 1.92 -6.76 5.10
CA ASP A 179 1.66 -8.18 5.41
C ASP A 179 0.21 -8.56 5.07
N PHE A 180 -0.75 -7.67 5.31
CA PHE A 180 -2.14 -7.88 4.93
C PHE A 180 -2.33 -7.95 3.40
N PHE A 181 -1.66 -7.08 2.64
CA PHE A 181 -1.68 -7.11 1.19
C PHE A 181 -1.04 -8.38 0.63
N ASP A 182 0.08 -8.81 1.20
CA ASP A 182 0.79 -10.04 0.79
C ASP A 182 -0.05 -11.29 1.09
N ASN A 183 -0.79 -11.29 2.20
CA ASN A 183 -1.62 -12.42 2.59
C ASN A 183 -2.93 -12.53 1.80
N TYR A 184 -3.54 -11.40 1.43
CA TYR A 184 -4.89 -11.37 0.89
C TYR A 184 -5.02 -10.72 -0.49
N GLY A 185 -4.00 -10.04 -1.00
CA GLY A 185 -4.07 -9.28 -2.25
C GLY A 185 -3.91 -10.09 -3.54
N HIS A 186 -4.06 -11.42 -3.51
CA HIS A 186 -3.75 -12.31 -4.64
C HIS A 186 -4.53 -12.02 -5.92
N ASN A 187 -5.81 -11.62 -5.82
CA ASN A 187 -6.65 -11.24 -6.95
C ASN A 187 -6.72 -9.73 -7.20
N GLY A 188 -5.87 -8.98 -6.51
CA GLY A 188 -5.75 -7.54 -6.64
C GLY A 188 -6.14 -6.77 -5.40
N ILE A 189 -5.65 -5.55 -5.36
CA ILE A 189 -5.87 -4.59 -4.28
C ILE A 189 -6.41 -3.32 -4.89
N LYS A 190 -7.45 -2.75 -4.28
CA LYS A 190 -8.04 -1.47 -4.65
C LYS A 190 -8.03 -0.53 -3.45
N ILE A 191 -7.84 0.77 -3.72
CA ILE A 191 -8.02 1.83 -2.73
C ILE A 191 -9.09 2.79 -3.23
N ASN A 192 -10.06 3.06 -2.39
CA ASN A 192 -11.12 4.03 -2.59
C ASN A 192 -10.79 5.26 -1.74
N VAL A 193 -10.67 6.42 -2.37
CA VAL A 193 -10.32 7.69 -1.72
C VAL A 193 -11.53 8.61 -1.74
N ASP A 194 -12.14 8.83 -0.58
CA ASP A 194 -13.32 9.66 -0.40
C ASP A 194 -13.07 10.81 0.60
N SER A 195 -13.97 11.76 0.66
CA SER A 195 -14.07 12.78 1.72
C SER A 195 -15.44 12.68 2.37
N GLU A 196 -15.49 13.04 3.65
CA GLU A 196 -16.79 13.28 4.32
C GLU A 196 -17.51 14.47 3.72
#